data_0661b4fb727799c3c9c7853407922e30
#
_entry.id   0661b4fb727799c3c9c7853407922e30
#
_cell.length_a   1.000
_cell.length_b   1.000
_cell.length_c   1.000
_cell.angle_alpha   90.00
_cell.angle_beta   90.00
_cell.angle_gamma   90.00
#
_symmetry.space_group_name_H-M   'P 1'
#
loop_
_entity.id
_entity.type
_entity.pdbx_description
1 polymer ?
#
loop_
_entity_poly.entity_id
_entity_poly.type
_entity_poly.pdbx_seq_one_letter_code
_entity_poly.pdbx_strand_id
1 'polypeptide(L)'
;MTRLEARLAELASAGQTITYGALARDLGWRMADLTAALEMLMERDAAEGHPLRAAVCAGRLGAGLPARGFFDKAAALGFDLSDPEGFVARTRAALSGR
;
A
#
# COMPACT_ATOMS: atom_id res chain seq x y z
N MET A 1 12.25 -9.21 7.70
CA MET A 1 11.04 -8.35 7.55
C MET A 1 11.28 -7.05 8.29
N THR A 2 11.00 -5.92 7.64
CA THR A 2 11.17 -4.60 8.26
C THR A 2 9.96 -4.29 9.15
N ARG A 3 10.11 -3.23 9.97
CA ARG A 3 8.98 -2.76 10.79
C ARG A 3 7.81 -2.33 9.91
N LEU A 4 8.11 -1.69 8.77
CA LEU A 4 7.07 -1.31 7.82
C LEU A 4 6.31 -2.53 7.32
N GLU A 5 7.04 -3.55 6.87
CA GLU A 5 6.42 -4.77 6.35
C GLU A 5 5.59 -5.48 7.42
N ALA A 6 6.11 -5.55 8.65
CA ALA A 6 5.39 -6.18 9.76
C ALA A 6 4.09 -5.44 10.05
N ARG A 7 4.13 -4.11 10.07
CA ARG A 7 2.94 -3.30 10.34
C ARG A 7 1.89 -3.46 9.25
N LEU A 8 2.32 -3.46 8.00
CA LEU A 8 1.39 -3.67 6.88
C LEU A 8 0.76 -5.07 6.93
N ALA A 9 1.53 -6.08 7.31
CA ALA A 9 1.01 -7.44 7.43
C ALA A 9 -0.05 -7.55 8.53
N GLU A 10 0.17 -6.89 9.67
CA GLU A 10 -0.82 -6.86 10.76
C GLU A 10 -2.14 -6.26 10.28
N LEU A 11 -2.05 -5.11 9.61
CA LEU A 11 -3.24 -4.41 9.14
C LEU A 11 -3.98 -5.23 8.08
N ALA A 12 -3.24 -5.83 7.16
CA ALA A 12 -3.83 -6.64 6.10
C ALA A 12 -4.57 -7.84 6.69
N SER A 13 -3.97 -8.53 7.66
CA SER A 13 -4.58 -9.68 8.31
C SER A 13 -5.87 -9.30 9.02
N ALA A 14 -5.93 -8.09 9.58
CA ALA A 14 -7.10 -7.60 10.30
C ALA A 14 -8.15 -6.99 9.36
N GLY A 15 -7.85 -6.88 8.07
CA GLY A 15 -8.75 -6.23 7.12
C GLY A 15 -8.85 -4.73 7.34
N GLN A 16 -7.77 -4.12 7.86
CA GLN A 16 -7.76 -2.70 8.22
C GLN A 16 -6.84 -1.91 7.30
N THR A 17 -7.07 -0.61 7.24
CA THR A 17 -6.21 0.32 6.51
C THR A 17 -5.62 1.33 7.50
N ILE A 18 -4.62 2.08 7.03
CA ILE A 18 -3.97 3.11 7.84
C ILE A 18 -3.64 4.30 6.94
N THR A 19 -3.79 5.50 7.47
CA THR A 19 -3.36 6.69 6.71
C THR A 19 -1.84 6.77 6.69
N TYR A 20 -1.30 7.43 5.66
CA TYR A 20 0.16 7.58 5.56
C TYR A 20 0.73 8.31 6.77
N GLY A 21 0.03 9.36 7.23
CA GLY A 21 0.49 10.12 8.41
C GLY A 21 0.52 9.27 9.67
N ALA A 22 -0.50 8.45 9.90
CA ALA A 22 -0.53 7.57 11.06
C ALA A 22 0.56 6.51 10.98
N LEU A 23 0.80 5.95 9.79
CA LEU A 23 1.85 4.97 9.61
C LEU A 23 3.23 5.57 9.86
N ALA A 24 3.48 6.77 9.33
CA ALA A 24 4.75 7.46 9.56
C ALA A 24 4.97 7.69 11.06
N ARG A 25 3.93 8.11 11.77
CA ARG A 25 4.02 8.30 13.23
C ARG A 25 4.31 7.00 13.96
N ASP A 26 3.63 5.92 13.58
CA ASP A 26 3.86 4.61 14.21
C ASP A 26 5.30 4.14 14.03
N LEU A 27 5.90 4.45 12.89
CA LEU A 27 7.27 4.04 12.58
C LEU A 27 8.32 5.04 13.07
N GLY A 28 7.89 6.26 13.43
CA GLY A 28 8.82 7.32 13.78
C GLY A 28 9.58 7.87 12.58
N TRP A 29 8.97 7.84 11.41
CA TRP A 29 9.62 8.24 10.14
C TRP A 29 9.04 9.55 9.63
N ARG A 30 9.84 10.26 8.84
CA ARG A 30 9.34 11.40 8.06
C ARG A 30 8.54 10.88 6.87
N MET A 31 7.62 11.71 6.40
CA MET A 31 6.74 11.32 5.29
C MET A 31 7.55 10.97 4.03
N ALA A 32 8.61 11.74 3.72
CA ALA A 32 9.44 11.46 2.54
C ALA A 32 10.09 10.08 2.62
N ASP A 33 10.53 9.68 3.81
CA ASP A 33 11.16 8.37 4.01
C ASP A 33 10.13 7.26 3.84
N LEU A 34 8.91 7.47 4.38
CA LEU A 34 7.85 6.49 4.22
C LEU A 34 7.46 6.31 2.75
N THR A 35 7.30 7.43 2.02
CA THR A 35 6.93 7.38 0.61
C THR A 35 7.96 6.60 -0.20
N ALA A 36 9.25 6.90 0.01
CA ALA A 36 10.32 6.22 -0.69
C ALA A 36 10.32 4.71 -0.39
N ALA A 37 10.13 4.35 0.88
CA ALA A 37 10.11 2.94 1.27
C ALA A 37 8.91 2.21 0.67
N LEU A 38 7.74 2.85 0.63
CA LEU A 38 6.55 2.24 0.03
C LEU A 38 6.73 2.02 -1.47
N GLU A 39 7.35 2.97 -2.17
CA GLU A 39 7.61 2.83 -3.61
C GLU A 39 8.58 1.68 -3.89
N MET A 40 9.63 1.56 -3.09
CA MET A 40 10.56 0.44 -3.23
C MET A 40 9.87 -0.89 -2.96
N LEU A 41 8.99 -0.92 -1.97
CA LEU A 41 8.24 -2.13 -1.65
C LEU A 41 7.30 -2.50 -2.80
N MET A 42 6.66 -1.51 -3.44
CA MET A 42 5.82 -1.76 -4.61
C MET A 42 6.61 -2.37 -5.76
N GLU A 43 7.82 -1.88 -6.01
CA GLU A 43 8.70 -2.44 -7.04
C GLU A 43 9.04 -3.90 -6.76
N ARG A 44 9.38 -4.20 -5.51
CA ARG A 44 9.68 -5.57 -5.10
C ARG A 44 8.46 -6.48 -5.24
N ASP A 45 7.31 -6.02 -4.76
CA ASP A 45 6.10 -6.82 -4.84
C ASP A 45 5.74 -7.11 -6.30
N ALA A 46 5.83 -6.11 -7.18
CA ALA A 46 5.55 -6.29 -8.59
C ALA A 46 6.50 -7.29 -9.24
N ALA A 47 7.80 -7.20 -8.91
CA ALA A 47 8.81 -8.08 -9.47
C ALA A 47 8.61 -9.53 -9.03
N GLU A 48 8.08 -9.74 -7.82
CA GLU A 48 7.88 -11.07 -7.25
C GLU A 48 6.48 -11.62 -7.50
N GLY A 49 5.64 -10.88 -8.19
CA GLY A 49 4.25 -11.29 -8.40
C GLY A 49 3.41 -11.26 -7.13
N HIS A 50 3.85 -10.51 -6.12
CA HIS A 50 3.16 -10.41 -4.84
C HIS A 50 2.13 -9.27 -4.90
N PRO A 51 0.96 -9.43 -4.25
CA PRO A 51 0.03 -8.30 -4.17
C PRO A 51 0.71 -7.08 -3.52
N LEU A 52 0.39 -5.89 -4.02
CA LEU A 52 1.04 -4.65 -3.58
C LEU A 52 0.65 -4.33 -2.13
N ARG A 53 1.58 -4.52 -1.20
CA ARG A 53 1.33 -4.29 0.22
C ARG A 53 1.03 -2.83 0.54
N ALA A 54 1.50 -1.91 -0.29
CA ALA A 54 1.22 -0.49 -0.11
C ALA A 54 -0.27 -0.15 -0.25
N ALA A 55 -1.08 -1.05 -0.81
CA ALA A 55 -2.52 -0.85 -0.94
C ALA A 55 -3.24 -0.78 0.42
N VAL A 56 -2.59 -1.20 1.51
CA VAL A 56 -3.14 -1.10 2.86
C VAL A 56 -3.21 0.35 3.33
N CYS A 57 -2.41 1.24 2.74
CA CYS A 57 -2.41 2.65 3.10
C CYS A 57 -3.59 3.37 2.45
N ALA A 58 -4.12 4.39 3.14
CA ALA A 58 -5.24 5.18 2.65
C ALA A 58 -4.87 6.67 2.65
N GLY A 59 -5.25 7.36 1.60
CA GLY A 59 -5.11 8.81 1.52
C GLY A 59 -6.18 9.51 2.35
N ARG A 60 -5.89 10.73 2.78
CA ARG A 60 -6.80 11.49 3.66
C ARG A 60 -8.13 11.82 3.00
N LEU A 61 -8.11 12.06 1.70
CA LEU A 61 -9.29 12.51 0.97
C LEU A 61 -9.87 11.44 0.05
N GLY A 62 -9.36 10.23 0.09
CA GLY A 62 -9.65 9.21 -0.90
C GLY A 62 -10.75 8.21 -0.53
N ALA A 63 -11.61 8.51 0.40
CA ALA A 63 -12.69 7.58 0.81
C ALA A 63 -12.12 6.18 1.12
N GLY A 64 -10.99 6.13 1.78
CA GLY A 64 -10.32 4.87 2.12
C GLY A 64 -9.40 4.33 1.05
N LEU A 65 -9.29 5.01 -0.08
CA LEU A 65 -8.38 4.58 -1.16
C LEU A 65 -6.98 5.12 -0.93
N PRO A 66 -5.94 4.46 -1.48
CA PRO A 66 -4.59 5.01 -1.44
C PRO A 66 -4.50 6.37 -2.12
N ALA A 67 -3.43 7.10 -1.84
CA ALA A 67 -3.17 8.40 -2.46
C ALA A 67 -2.84 8.22 -3.94
N ARG A 68 -2.95 9.33 -4.69
CA ARG A 68 -2.69 9.35 -6.13
C ARG A 68 -1.33 8.74 -6.50
N GLY A 69 -0.30 8.99 -5.68
CA GLY A 69 1.03 8.45 -5.95
C GLY A 69 1.07 6.93 -6.02
N PHE A 70 0.22 6.25 -5.23
CA PHE A 70 0.10 4.80 -5.32
C PHE A 70 -0.36 4.37 -6.72
N PHE A 71 -1.40 5.03 -7.24
CA PHE A 71 -1.94 4.69 -8.55
C PHE A 71 -0.96 5.02 -9.66
N ASP A 72 -0.27 6.16 -9.56
CA ASP A 72 0.74 6.55 -10.54
C ASP A 72 1.86 5.51 -10.58
N LYS A 73 2.33 5.06 -9.41
CA LYS A 73 3.39 4.07 -9.33
C LYS A 73 2.93 2.71 -9.86
N ALA A 74 1.71 2.30 -9.50
CA ALA A 74 1.16 1.02 -9.97
C ALA A 74 1.03 1.01 -11.49
N ALA A 75 0.58 2.12 -12.09
CA ALA A 75 0.50 2.25 -13.54
C ALA A 75 1.89 2.14 -14.18
N ALA A 76 2.89 2.80 -13.58
CA ALA A 76 4.27 2.75 -14.06
C ALA A 76 4.84 1.33 -14.00
N LEU A 77 4.38 0.53 -13.05
CA LEU A 77 4.81 -0.87 -12.90
C LEU A 77 4.05 -1.81 -13.82
N GLY A 78 3.10 -1.31 -14.60
CA GLY A 78 2.40 -2.09 -15.62
C GLY A 78 1.06 -2.66 -15.21
N PHE A 79 0.53 -2.27 -14.07
CA PHE A 79 -0.79 -2.74 -13.65
C PHE A 79 -1.91 -2.04 -14.42
N ASP A 80 -2.99 -2.77 -14.67
CA ASP A 80 -4.19 -2.21 -15.32
C ASP A 80 -5.03 -1.50 -14.27
N LEU A 81 -5.16 -0.19 -14.41
CA LEU A 81 -5.91 0.65 -13.48
C LEU A 81 -7.16 1.23 -14.11
N SER A 82 -7.75 0.52 -15.08
CA SER A 82 -9.01 0.95 -15.69
C SER A 82 -10.16 0.97 -14.67
N ASP A 83 -10.03 0.16 -13.61
CA ASP A 83 -10.96 0.16 -12.46
C ASP A 83 -10.11 0.26 -11.19
N PRO A 84 -9.66 1.49 -10.83
CA PRO A 84 -8.73 1.62 -9.69
C PRO A 84 -9.30 1.15 -8.37
N GLU A 85 -10.59 1.40 -8.11
CA GLU A 85 -11.21 0.96 -6.85
C GLU A 85 -11.27 -0.57 -6.78
N GLY A 86 -11.64 -1.20 -7.88
CA GLY A 86 -11.66 -2.65 -7.96
C GLY A 86 -10.28 -3.25 -7.80
N PHE A 87 -9.27 -2.62 -8.41
CA PHE A 87 -7.89 -3.06 -8.26
C PHE A 87 -7.47 -3.05 -6.78
N VAL A 88 -7.76 -1.97 -6.07
CA VAL A 88 -7.42 -1.85 -4.65
C VAL A 88 -8.19 -2.90 -3.83
N ALA A 89 -9.47 -3.08 -4.09
CA ALA A 89 -10.28 -4.05 -3.36
C ALA A 89 -9.75 -5.47 -3.53
N ARG A 90 -9.40 -5.85 -4.75
CA ARG A 90 -8.85 -7.18 -5.03
C ARG A 90 -7.49 -7.36 -4.38
N THR A 91 -6.65 -6.32 -4.41
CA THR A 91 -5.32 -6.37 -3.81
C THR A 91 -5.41 -6.53 -2.30
N ARG A 92 -6.29 -5.75 -1.66
CA ARG A 92 -6.49 -5.84 -0.20
C ARG A 92 -7.04 -7.20 0.21
N ALA A 93 -7.95 -7.75 -0.59
CA ALA A 93 -8.49 -9.08 -0.32
C ALA A 93 -7.39 -10.14 -0.40
N ALA A 94 -6.53 -10.05 -1.40
CA ALA A 94 -5.40 -10.97 -1.54
C ALA A 94 -4.44 -10.86 -0.37
N LEU A 95 -4.21 -9.64 0.11
CA LEU A 95 -3.30 -9.41 1.24
C LEU A 95 -3.85 -9.91 2.56
N SER A 96 -5.17 -9.98 2.70
CA SER A 96 -5.77 -10.46 3.95
C SER A 96 -5.70 -11.97 4.10
N GLY A 97 -5.16 -12.67 3.12
CA GLY A 97 -4.97 -14.11 3.19
C GLY A 97 -6.18 -14.91 2.80
N ARG A 98 -7.11 -14.32 2.06
CA ARG A 98 -8.35 -14.99 1.62
C ARG A 98 -8.25 -15.49 0.21
#